data_4415db69654610bd5229a89bea44dd76
#
_entry.id   4415db69654610bd5229a89bea44dd76
#
_cell.length_a   1.000
_cell.length_b   1.000
_cell.length_c   1.000
_cell.angle_alpha   90.00
_cell.angle_beta   90.00
_cell.angle_gamma   90.00
#
_symmetry.space_group_name_H-M   'P 1'
#
loop_
_entity.id
_entity.type
_entity.pdbx_description
1 polymer ?
#
loop_
_entity_poly.entity_id
_entity_poly.type
_entity_poly.pdbx_seq_one_letter_code
_entity_poly.pdbx_strand_id
1 'polypeptide(L)'
;MDRNKTNYLWGGDKPGRTLTLGLQHVFAMFGSTVLVPALTGLNPSVTLLCMGIGTLIFHLVTKGVVPAFMGSSFSFITAICAVMTKYGGNASYVGWGIMASGVLYLILSGAVKLFGVKRITEFFPPVVTGCMIIIIGMMLAPTAMNNVTTVRGDVPQGATVVVTQGDPAADPFVFCEYHYDADHPDSFVSGWLPAENLALKADAEADETNGLAAYTNPGNAYTVLKAGGVSMLSEASESSPTVSGTMRWKYWVVAIFTIIVIVLVMFFVRGFFKLIPILIGIVAGYLLSIALGLVDFTAVREASWFTLPKFSFFAAGPIDWSAVVFAITMIAPISIVTFVEHVGDITANGAVTGHNYLEEPGLHRTLLGCGLATIFSGMMGGPAATTYSENTGVLAATKNYNPATLRFAALFAIILAFVGKVSGVLQSIPAPVMGGVSVILFGMISSVGLRMLVENKVDFTRSYNLIIAGIMLVFGLGLSSGITVGSVTVSGTAIAAVLGIILSKILPKKDADERREEAAQKATAGK
;
A
#
# COMPACT_ATOMS: atom_id res chain seq x y z
N MET A 1 24.04 -23.37 16.52
CA MET A 1 24.47 -23.54 15.12
C MET A 1 25.85 -22.96 14.97
N ASP A 2 26.79 -23.80 14.58
CA ASP A 2 28.22 -23.47 14.53
C ASP A 2 28.45 -22.43 13.40
N ARG A 3 28.78 -21.18 13.76
CA ARG A 3 28.88 -20.01 12.83
C ARG A 3 30.01 -20.15 11.79
N ASN A 4 30.89 -21.15 11.91
CA ASN A 4 32.12 -21.26 11.10
C ASN A 4 32.00 -22.13 9.83
N LYS A 5 30.83 -22.69 9.51
CA LYS A 5 30.70 -23.62 8.37
C LYS A 5 29.55 -23.36 7.40
N THR A 6 28.75 -22.31 7.59
CA THR A 6 27.65 -22.02 6.67
C THR A 6 28.13 -21.12 5.54
N ASN A 7 28.21 -21.69 4.35
CA ASN A 7 28.39 -20.91 3.12
C ASN A 7 27.27 -19.85 3.06
N TYR A 8 27.64 -18.57 3.04
CA TYR A 8 26.70 -17.44 3.10
C TYR A 8 25.60 -17.54 2.03
N LEU A 9 25.91 -18.10 0.85
CA LEU A 9 24.94 -18.25 -0.24
C LEU A 9 23.91 -19.34 0.04
N TRP A 10 24.29 -20.50 0.53
CA TRP A 10 23.41 -21.67 0.63
C TRP A 10 22.93 -21.98 2.04
N GLY A 11 23.55 -21.38 3.06
CA GLY A 11 23.17 -21.57 4.47
C GLY A 11 23.27 -23.01 4.97
N GLY A 12 24.02 -23.85 4.26
CA GLY A 12 24.20 -25.27 4.60
C GLY A 12 23.18 -26.23 3.99
N ASP A 13 22.13 -25.73 3.32
CA ASP A 13 21.15 -26.55 2.61
C ASP A 13 21.62 -26.95 1.20
N LYS A 14 20.99 -28.01 0.63
CA LYS A 14 21.22 -28.39 -0.77
C LYS A 14 20.73 -27.26 -1.70
N PRO A 15 21.52 -26.84 -2.70
CA PRO A 15 21.18 -25.72 -3.61
C PRO A 15 19.78 -25.83 -4.23
N GLY A 16 19.39 -27.00 -4.72
CA GLY A 16 18.09 -27.21 -5.33
C GLY A 16 16.92 -26.95 -4.36
N ARG A 17 17.04 -27.38 -3.10
CA ARG A 17 16.03 -27.13 -2.07
C ARG A 17 15.90 -25.62 -1.75
N THR A 18 17.04 -24.95 -1.60
CA THR A 18 17.07 -23.52 -1.32
C THR A 18 16.45 -22.70 -2.45
N LEU A 19 16.72 -23.07 -3.72
CA LEU A 19 16.12 -22.43 -4.89
C LEU A 19 14.59 -22.64 -4.95
N THR A 20 14.13 -23.89 -4.74
CA THR A 20 12.68 -24.20 -4.75
C THR A 20 11.94 -23.45 -3.65
N LEU A 21 12.49 -23.40 -2.44
CA LEU A 21 11.91 -22.67 -1.33
C LEU A 21 11.99 -21.15 -1.58
N GLY A 22 13.08 -20.65 -2.18
CA GLY A 22 13.18 -19.25 -2.62
C GLY A 22 12.05 -18.86 -3.57
N LEU A 23 11.75 -19.72 -4.55
CA LEU A 23 10.65 -19.51 -5.48
C LEU A 23 9.27 -19.51 -4.76
N GLN A 24 9.08 -20.37 -3.76
CA GLN A 24 7.86 -20.35 -2.93
C GLN A 24 7.68 -19.01 -2.21
N HIS A 25 8.76 -18.45 -1.68
CA HIS A 25 8.74 -17.13 -1.04
C HIS A 25 8.39 -16.01 -2.03
N VAL A 26 8.83 -16.12 -3.30
CA VAL A 26 8.42 -15.18 -4.36
C VAL A 26 6.91 -15.21 -4.56
N PHE A 27 6.31 -16.39 -4.70
CA PHE A 27 4.87 -16.51 -4.87
C PHE A 27 4.08 -15.96 -3.67
N ALA A 28 4.59 -16.14 -2.45
CA ALA A 28 3.95 -15.62 -1.25
C ALA A 28 3.94 -14.09 -1.19
N MET A 29 5.06 -13.44 -1.55
CA MET A 29 5.19 -11.99 -1.52
C MET A 29 4.60 -11.30 -2.75
N PHE A 30 4.47 -12.03 -3.88
CA PHE A 30 4.16 -11.43 -5.18
C PHE A 30 2.84 -10.67 -5.17
N GLY A 31 1.76 -11.32 -4.68
CA GLY A 31 0.42 -10.71 -4.66
C GLY A 31 0.40 -9.39 -3.88
N SER A 32 0.98 -9.41 -2.68
CA SER A 32 1.04 -8.23 -1.81
C SER A 32 1.96 -7.14 -2.38
N THR A 33 3.11 -7.52 -2.95
CA THR A 33 4.09 -6.57 -3.50
C THR A 33 3.56 -5.82 -4.71
N VAL A 34 2.81 -6.49 -5.59
CA VAL A 34 2.25 -5.86 -6.81
C VAL A 34 1.00 -5.03 -6.55
N LEU A 35 0.32 -5.25 -5.44
CA LEU A 35 -0.90 -4.51 -5.11
C LEU A 35 -0.60 -3.02 -4.87
N VAL A 36 0.48 -2.69 -4.18
CA VAL A 36 0.83 -1.28 -3.91
C VAL A 36 1.02 -0.46 -5.19
N PRO A 37 1.89 -0.85 -6.14
CA PRO A 37 2.03 -0.10 -7.39
C PRO A 37 0.73 -0.08 -8.21
N ALA A 38 -0.06 -1.15 -8.21
CA ALA A 38 -1.33 -1.19 -8.92
C ALA A 38 -2.38 -0.21 -8.37
N LEU A 39 -2.37 0.05 -7.05
CA LEU A 39 -3.27 1.00 -6.40
C LEU A 39 -2.76 2.44 -6.44
N THR A 40 -1.45 2.62 -6.46
CA THR A 40 -0.82 3.96 -6.34
C THR A 40 -0.35 4.53 -7.67
N GLY A 41 -0.36 3.76 -8.76
CA GLY A 41 0.18 4.16 -10.05
C GLY A 41 1.71 4.13 -10.13
N LEU A 42 2.40 3.63 -9.10
CA LEU A 42 3.86 3.41 -9.16
C LEU A 42 4.21 2.28 -10.14
N ASN A 43 5.46 2.25 -10.59
CA ASN A 43 5.90 1.24 -11.55
C ASN A 43 6.11 -0.14 -10.88
N PRO A 44 5.41 -1.22 -11.33
CA PRO A 44 5.56 -2.55 -10.74
C PRO A 44 6.97 -3.13 -10.86
N SER A 45 7.68 -2.90 -11.98
CA SER A 45 9.05 -3.37 -12.18
C SER A 45 10.02 -2.70 -11.21
N VAL A 46 9.89 -1.37 -11.01
CA VAL A 46 10.68 -0.64 -10.02
C VAL A 46 10.39 -1.16 -8.61
N THR A 47 9.12 -1.42 -8.29
CA THR A 47 8.73 -1.97 -6.99
C THR A 47 9.39 -3.33 -6.73
N LEU A 48 9.29 -4.28 -7.68
CA LEU A 48 9.92 -5.60 -7.55
C LEU A 48 11.43 -5.50 -7.38
N LEU A 49 12.09 -4.64 -8.16
CA LEU A 49 13.53 -4.38 -8.05
C LEU A 49 13.90 -3.85 -6.68
N CYS A 50 13.17 -2.83 -6.20
CA CYS A 50 13.42 -2.19 -4.91
C CYS A 50 13.22 -3.15 -3.74
N MET A 51 12.18 -3.99 -3.79
CA MET A 51 11.93 -4.98 -2.74
C MET A 51 12.98 -6.09 -2.73
N GLY A 52 13.42 -6.54 -3.92
CA GLY A 52 14.51 -7.50 -4.03
C GLY A 52 15.84 -6.94 -3.49
N ILE A 53 16.27 -5.78 -3.96
CA ILE A 53 17.51 -5.14 -3.48
C ILE A 53 17.36 -4.74 -2.01
N GLY A 54 16.21 -4.20 -1.59
CA GLY A 54 15.91 -3.85 -0.21
C GLY A 54 16.04 -5.05 0.74
N THR A 55 15.58 -6.25 0.32
CA THR A 55 15.77 -7.49 1.06
C THR A 55 17.26 -7.84 1.22
N LEU A 56 18.07 -7.68 0.16
CA LEU A 56 19.51 -7.91 0.23
C LEU A 56 20.21 -6.91 1.16
N ILE A 57 19.83 -5.62 1.11
CA ILE A 57 20.32 -4.57 2.04
C ILE A 57 19.96 -4.96 3.48
N PHE A 58 18.71 -5.34 3.75
CA PHE A 58 18.24 -5.77 5.06
C PHE A 58 19.07 -6.95 5.58
N HIS A 59 19.29 -7.99 4.77
CA HIS A 59 20.11 -9.15 5.15
C HIS A 59 21.57 -8.77 5.40
N LEU A 60 22.13 -7.83 4.64
CA LEU A 60 23.49 -7.34 4.86
C LEU A 60 23.61 -6.66 6.23
N VAL A 61 22.68 -5.77 6.55
CA VAL A 61 22.66 -5.00 7.81
C VAL A 61 22.40 -5.89 9.02
N THR A 62 21.51 -6.88 8.88
CA THR A 62 21.18 -7.87 9.93
C THR A 62 22.16 -9.03 9.98
N LYS A 63 23.29 -8.97 9.23
CA LYS A 63 24.32 -10.01 9.13
C LYS A 63 23.77 -11.37 8.65
N GLY A 64 22.70 -11.36 7.88
CA GLY A 64 22.04 -12.57 7.36
C GLY A 64 21.45 -13.47 8.44
N VAL A 65 21.15 -12.94 9.63
CA VAL A 65 20.59 -13.71 10.76
C VAL A 65 19.07 -13.77 10.70
N VAL A 66 18.41 -12.68 10.33
CA VAL A 66 16.95 -12.57 10.34
C VAL A 66 16.37 -13.06 9.00
N PRO A 67 15.57 -14.13 8.99
CA PRO A 67 14.92 -14.61 7.77
C PRO A 67 13.63 -13.79 7.49
N ALA A 68 13.78 -12.56 7.01
CA ALA A 68 12.67 -11.71 6.61
C ALA A 68 12.85 -11.24 5.15
N PHE A 69 11.73 -11.12 4.43
CA PHE A 69 11.65 -10.50 3.12
C PHE A 69 11.10 -9.09 3.26
N MET A 70 11.70 -8.15 2.52
CA MET A 70 11.21 -6.77 2.47
C MET A 70 10.21 -6.64 1.31
N GLY A 71 9.02 -6.17 1.63
CA GLY A 71 7.99 -5.94 0.62
C GLY A 71 7.46 -4.51 0.67
N SER A 72 6.54 -4.19 -0.22
CA SER A 72 5.91 -2.86 -0.30
C SER A 72 4.90 -2.66 0.83
N SER A 73 5.04 -1.59 1.59
CA SER A 73 4.15 -1.29 2.72
C SER A 73 2.80 -0.74 2.28
N PHE A 74 1.71 -1.37 2.71
CA PHE A 74 0.34 -0.91 2.46
C PHE A 74 -0.01 0.37 3.21
N SER A 75 0.63 0.60 4.36
CA SER A 75 0.37 1.75 5.23
C SER A 75 0.57 3.08 4.53
N PHE A 76 1.38 3.12 3.48
CA PHE A 76 1.70 4.33 2.72
C PHE A 76 0.78 4.59 1.53
N ILE A 77 -0.11 3.66 1.13
CA ILE A 77 -0.92 3.76 -0.09
C ILE A 77 -1.71 5.07 -0.13
N THR A 78 -2.45 5.39 0.93
CA THR A 78 -3.30 6.60 0.98
C THR A 78 -2.48 7.88 0.80
N ALA A 79 -1.34 7.98 1.47
CA ALA A 79 -0.47 9.15 1.37
C ALA A 79 0.22 9.24 0.00
N ILE A 80 0.63 8.10 -0.58
CA ILE A 80 1.17 8.05 -1.94
C ILE A 80 0.11 8.50 -2.93
N CYS A 81 -1.11 7.97 -2.85
CA CYS A 81 -2.22 8.40 -3.70
C CYS A 81 -2.50 9.89 -3.58
N ALA A 82 -2.52 10.45 -2.36
CA ALA A 82 -2.74 11.88 -2.14
C ALA A 82 -1.66 12.75 -2.82
N VAL A 83 -0.39 12.34 -2.76
CA VAL A 83 0.70 13.04 -3.46
C VAL A 83 0.57 12.88 -4.97
N MET A 84 0.30 11.66 -5.46
CA MET A 84 0.14 11.37 -6.89
C MET A 84 -1.02 12.19 -7.48
N THR A 85 -2.18 12.22 -6.81
CA THR A 85 -3.34 12.99 -7.25
C THR A 85 -3.03 14.49 -7.32
N LYS A 86 -2.47 15.04 -6.23
CA LYS A 86 -2.23 16.49 -6.14
C LYS A 86 -1.20 16.99 -7.15
N TYR A 87 -0.24 16.16 -7.54
CA TYR A 87 0.87 16.55 -8.43
C TYR A 87 0.89 15.77 -9.74
N GLY A 88 -0.30 15.44 -10.25
CA GLY A 88 -0.49 14.93 -11.60
C GLY A 88 0.23 13.62 -11.91
N GLY A 89 0.31 12.69 -10.97
CA GLY A 89 0.98 11.40 -11.15
C GLY A 89 2.49 11.46 -11.09
N ASN A 90 3.09 12.57 -10.65
CA ASN A 90 4.55 12.69 -10.57
C ASN A 90 5.14 11.90 -9.39
N ALA A 91 5.60 10.68 -9.68
CA ALA A 91 6.18 9.77 -8.70
C ALA A 91 7.48 10.28 -8.06
N SER A 92 8.14 11.31 -8.63
CA SER A 92 9.37 11.87 -8.07
C SER A 92 9.12 12.50 -6.70
N TYR A 93 7.99 13.20 -6.52
CA TYR A 93 7.63 13.77 -5.22
C TYR A 93 7.34 12.70 -4.18
N VAL A 94 6.71 11.58 -4.58
CA VAL A 94 6.54 10.39 -3.72
C VAL A 94 7.89 9.89 -3.22
N GLY A 95 8.89 9.82 -4.10
CA GLY A 95 10.25 9.41 -3.76
C GLY A 95 10.87 10.22 -2.61
N TRP A 96 10.67 11.56 -2.59
CA TRP A 96 11.11 12.41 -1.49
C TRP A 96 10.45 12.06 -0.15
N GLY A 97 9.13 11.83 -0.16
CA GLY A 97 8.39 11.40 1.04
C GLY A 97 8.84 10.04 1.56
N ILE A 98 9.07 9.08 0.65
CA ILE A 98 9.57 7.73 0.99
C ILE A 98 11.01 7.79 1.55
N MET A 99 11.89 8.59 0.95
CA MET A 99 13.25 8.80 1.49
C MET A 99 13.21 9.39 2.89
N ALA A 100 12.36 10.39 3.13
CA ALA A 100 12.19 10.99 4.45
C ALA A 100 11.67 9.96 5.47
N SER A 101 10.77 9.06 5.07
CA SER A 101 10.33 7.92 5.87
C SER A 101 11.50 7.02 6.26
N GLY A 102 12.37 6.69 5.30
CA GLY A 102 13.57 5.91 5.57
C GLY A 102 14.53 6.61 6.55
N VAL A 103 14.69 7.92 6.43
CA VAL A 103 15.49 8.70 7.40
C VAL A 103 14.89 8.63 8.80
N LEU A 104 13.56 8.70 8.94
CA LEU A 104 12.90 8.51 10.24
C LEU A 104 13.17 7.12 10.82
N TYR A 105 13.19 6.07 10.02
CA TYR A 105 13.61 4.73 10.48
C TYR A 105 15.06 4.72 10.99
N LEU A 106 15.98 5.45 10.34
CA LEU A 106 17.36 5.57 10.83
C LEU A 106 17.42 6.28 12.19
N ILE A 107 16.62 7.34 12.36
CA ILE A 107 16.51 8.07 13.64
C ILE A 107 15.96 7.14 14.72
N LEU A 108 14.87 6.41 14.43
CA LEU A 108 14.30 5.44 15.35
C LEU A 108 15.27 4.29 15.68
N SER A 109 16.02 3.81 14.70
CA SER A 109 17.12 2.83 14.91
C SER A 109 18.16 3.36 15.88
N GLY A 110 18.60 4.60 15.71
CA GLY A 110 19.52 5.29 16.62
C GLY A 110 18.94 5.43 18.03
N ALA A 111 17.67 5.83 18.13
CA ALA A 111 16.98 5.96 19.40
C ALA A 111 16.87 4.60 20.14
N VAL A 112 16.50 3.52 19.42
CA VAL A 112 16.46 2.16 19.99
C VAL A 112 17.85 1.72 20.47
N LYS A 113 18.90 2.04 19.73
CA LYS A 113 20.29 1.70 20.13
C LYS A 113 20.72 2.45 21.39
N LEU A 114 20.34 3.72 21.54
CA LEU A 114 20.73 4.57 22.65
C LEU A 114 19.90 4.34 23.92
N PHE A 115 18.59 4.22 23.78
CA PHE A 115 17.66 4.16 24.91
C PHE A 115 17.19 2.74 25.25
N GLY A 116 17.44 1.78 24.35
CA GLY A 116 16.99 0.39 24.47
C GLY A 116 15.57 0.16 23.98
N VAL A 117 15.29 -1.09 23.60
CA VAL A 117 14.00 -1.51 23.03
C VAL A 117 12.85 -1.21 23.99
N LYS A 118 13.00 -1.59 25.27
CA LYS A 118 11.95 -1.47 26.29
C LYS A 118 11.44 -0.03 26.44
N ARG A 119 12.33 0.94 26.55
CA ARG A 119 11.94 2.34 26.70
C ARG A 119 11.20 2.88 25.48
N ILE A 120 11.65 2.51 24.29
CA ILE A 120 11.00 2.97 23.05
C ILE A 120 9.63 2.32 22.88
N THR A 121 9.48 1.02 23.14
CA THR A 121 8.17 0.34 23.05
C THR A 121 7.18 0.81 24.12
N GLU A 122 7.63 1.28 25.27
CA GLU A 122 6.78 1.90 26.30
C GLU A 122 6.09 3.21 25.84
N PHE A 123 6.61 3.86 24.78
CA PHE A 123 5.91 5.00 24.17
C PHE A 123 4.69 4.58 23.33
N PHE A 124 4.62 3.31 22.96
CA PHE A 124 3.59 2.76 22.10
C PHE A 124 2.78 1.70 22.85
N PRO A 125 1.88 2.09 23.78
CA PRO A 125 1.08 1.11 24.50
C PRO A 125 0.16 0.34 23.53
N PRO A 126 -0.22 -0.91 23.85
CA PRO A 126 -1.00 -1.78 22.96
C PRO A 126 -2.31 -1.16 22.44
N VAL A 127 -2.97 -0.31 23.23
CA VAL A 127 -4.18 0.39 22.78
C VAL A 127 -3.86 1.35 21.64
N VAL A 128 -2.74 2.09 21.70
CA VAL A 128 -2.31 3.01 20.64
C VAL A 128 -1.94 2.22 19.39
N THR A 129 -1.11 1.19 19.52
CA THR A 129 -0.62 0.41 18.40
C THR A 129 -1.71 -0.38 17.69
N GLY A 130 -2.61 -1.02 18.45
CA GLY A 130 -3.75 -1.73 17.89
C GLY A 130 -4.70 -0.81 17.12
N CYS A 131 -5.05 0.35 17.70
CA CYS A 131 -5.89 1.35 17.03
C CYS A 131 -5.23 1.89 15.77
N MET A 132 -3.89 2.11 15.76
CA MET A 132 -3.18 2.57 14.57
C MET A 132 -3.31 1.58 13.41
N ILE A 133 -3.11 0.27 13.68
CA ILE A 133 -3.22 -0.76 12.65
C ILE A 133 -4.66 -0.87 12.13
N ILE A 134 -5.66 -0.74 13.01
CA ILE A 134 -7.07 -0.69 12.60
C ILE A 134 -7.33 0.49 11.68
N ILE A 135 -6.86 1.68 12.04
CA ILE A 135 -7.02 2.91 11.24
C ILE A 135 -6.43 2.72 9.84
N ILE A 136 -5.20 2.17 9.73
CA ILE A 136 -4.55 1.94 8.43
C ILE A 136 -5.43 1.06 7.53
N GLY A 137 -5.87 -0.10 8.02
CA GLY A 137 -6.71 -0.99 7.23
C GLY A 137 -8.05 -0.37 6.83
N MET A 138 -8.70 0.34 7.76
CA MET A 138 -10.00 0.97 7.51
C MET A 138 -9.91 2.18 6.58
N MET A 139 -8.84 2.98 6.64
CA MET A 139 -8.62 4.11 5.72
C MET A 139 -8.44 3.67 4.26
N LEU A 140 -8.02 2.44 4.04
CA LEU A 140 -7.87 1.87 2.70
C LEU A 140 -9.18 1.26 2.16
N ALA A 141 -10.21 1.08 3.01
CA ALA A 141 -11.48 0.49 2.61
C ALA A 141 -12.19 1.26 1.46
N PRO A 142 -12.24 2.60 1.45
CA PRO A 142 -12.80 3.35 0.31
C PRO A 142 -12.06 3.06 -1.00
N THR A 143 -10.73 2.95 -0.99
CA THR A 143 -9.94 2.61 -2.17
C THR A 143 -10.29 1.23 -2.70
N ALA A 144 -10.47 0.23 -1.83
CA ALA A 144 -10.90 -1.10 -2.22
C ALA A 144 -12.29 -1.07 -2.86
N MET A 145 -13.24 -0.35 -2.24
CA MET A 145 -14.60 -0.23 -2.75
C MET A 145 -14.64 0.54 -4.07
N ASN A 146 -13.88 1.62 -4.22
CA ASN A 146 -13.78 2.35 -5.48
C ASN A 146 -13.29 1.45 -6.63
N ASN A 147 -12.33 0.57 -6.39
CA ASN A 147 -11.88 -0.38 -7.41
C ASN A 147 -12.95 -1.43 -7.79
N VAL A 148 -13.91 -1.70 -6.92
CA VAL A 148 -15.06 -2.59 -7.20
C VAL A 148 -16.18 -1.84 -7.92
N THR A 149 -16.45 -0.61 -7.52
CA THR A 149 -17.63 0.16 -7.95
C THR A 149 -17.37 1.06 -9.14
N THR A 150 -16.10 1.47 -9.33
CA THR A 150 -15.71 2.44 -10.35
C THR A 150 -15.17 1.72 -11.58
N VAL A 151 -15.87 1.82 -12.70
CA VAL A 151 -15.41 1.32 -13.99
C VAL A 151 -14.36 2.29 -14.53
N ARG A 152 -13.15 1.78 -14.80
CA ARG A 152 -12.11 2.55 -15.48
C ARG A 152 -12.22 2.24 -16.96
N GLY A 153 -12.23 3.28 -17.78
CA GLY A 153 -12.16 3.17 -19.23
C GLY A 153 -10.94 3.91 -19.74
N ASP A 154 -10.26 3.36 -20.70
CA ASP A 154 -9.25 4.08 -21.46
C ASP A 154 -9.96 4.91 -22.51
N VAL A 155 -9.57 6.19 -22.62
CA VAL A 155 -10.06 7.05 -23.69
C VAL A 155 -9.15 6.88 -24.90
N PRO A 156 -9.66 6.38 -26.03
CA PRO A 156 -8.83 6.16 -27.21
C PRO A 156 -8.35 7.48 -27.82
N GLN A 157 -7.21 7.41 -28.51
CA GLN A 157 -6.72 8.54 -29.31
C GLN A 157 -7.77 8.91 -30.37
N GLY A 158 -8.01 10.19 -30.53
CA GLY A 158 -9.03 10.71 -31.45
C GLY A 158 -10.43 10.73 -30.89
N ALA A 159 -10.66 10.21 -29.67
CA ALA A 159 -11.95 10.30 -29.02
C ALA A 159 -12.29 11.74 -28.64
N THR A 160 -13.58 12.04 -28.64
CA THR A 160 -14.10 13.34 -28.14
C THR A 160 -14.42 13.21 -26.68
N VAL A 161 -13.90 14.12 -25.86
CA VAL A 161 -14.21 14.23 -24.42
C VAL A 161 -14.81 15.60 -24.13
N VAL A 162 -15.65 15.66 -23.11
CA VAL A 162 -16.26 16.90 -22.61
C VAL A 162 -15.53 17.31 -21.34
N VAL A 163 -14.97 18.51 -21.31
CA VAL A 163 -14.36 19.08 -20.11
C VAL A 163 -15.47 19.64 -19.22
N THR A 164 -15.61 19.10 -18.03
CA THR A 164 -16.64 19.49 -17.05
C THR A 164 -16.07 20.28 -15.89
N GLN A 165 -14.76 20.18 -15.60
CA GLN A 165 -14.07 20.97 -14.57
C GLN A 165 -12.63 21.31 -15.01
N GLY A 166 -12.21 22.54 -14.68
CA GLY A 166 -10.88 23.07 -15.01
C GLY A 166 -10.84 23.77 -16.37
N ASP A 167 -9.79 24.52 -16.59
CA ASP A 167 -9.53 25.25 -17.84
C ASP A 167 -8.29 24.61 -18.52
N PRO A 168 -8.44 23.95 -19.69
CA PRO A 168 -7.32 23.34 -20.39
C PRO A 168 -6.21 24.32 -20.79
N ALA A 169 -6.49 25.61 -20.83
CA ALA A 169 -5.49 26.65 -21.12
C ALA A 169 -4.68 27.08 -19.88
N ALA A 170 -5.23 26.87 -18.68
CA ALA A 170 -4.64 27.32 -17.43
C ALA A 170 -4.23 26.19 -16.49
N ASP A 171 -4.96 25.08 -16.50
CA ASP A 171 -4.76 23.97 -15.59
C ASP A 171 -3.96 22.83 -16.24
N PRO A 172 -3.01 22.20 -15.54
CA PRO A 172 -2.23 21.07 -16.08
C PRO A 172 -3.07 19.80 -16.27
N PHE A 173 -4.18 19.69 -15.53
CA PHE A 173 -5.15 18.60 -15.61
C PHE A 173 -6.57 19.15 -15.57
N VAL A 174 -7.44 18.55 -16.37
CA VAL A 174 -8.86 18.90 -16.43
C VAL A 174 -9.71 17.65 -16.25
N PHE A 175 -10.88 17.82 -15.64
CA PHE A 175 -11.81 16.72 -15.45
C PHE A 175 -12.70 16.59 -16.69
N CYS A 176 -12.67 15.40 -17.29
CA CYS A 176 -13.34 15.10 -18.55
C CYS A 176 -14.33 13.96 -18.41
N GLU A 177 -15.36 13.98 -19.25
CA GLU A 177 -16.31 12.89 -19.48
C GLU A 177 -16.11 12.35 -20.89
N TYR A 178 -15.99 11.01 -20.99
CA TYR A 178 -15.93 10.28 -22.25
C TYR A 178 -17.14 9.37 -22.36
N HIS A 179 -18.06 9.68 -23.29
CA HIS A 179 -19.22 8.87 -23.60
C HIS A 179 -18.82 7.83 -24.66
N TYR A 180 -18.89 6.55 -24.33
CA TYR A 180 -18.42 5.46 -25.19
C TYR A 180 -19.53 4.69 -25.90
N ASP A 181 -20.80 5.00 -25.59
CA ASP A 181 -21.97 4.39 -26.21
C ASP A 181 -22.99 5.48 -26.57
N ALA A 182 -23.18 5.68 -27.87
CA ALA A 182 -24.09 6.71 -28.41
C ALA A 182 -25.57 6.41 -28.12
N ASP A 183 -25.92 5.13 -28.05
CA ASP A 183 -27.30 4.69 -27.84
C ASP A 183 -27.72 4.77 -26.35
N HIS A 184 -26.73 4.91 -25.46
CA HIS A 184 -26.93 5.00 -24.02
C HIS A 184 -26.20 6.22 -23.45
N PRO A 185 -26.82 7.39 -23.39
CA PRO A 185 -26.18 8.64 -22.93
C PRO A 185 -25.65 8.57 -21.50
N ASP A 186 -26.16 7.65 -20.68
CA ASP A 186 -25.67 7.41 -19.32
C ASP A 186 -24.40 6.52 -19.29
N SER A 187 -23.89 6.12 -20.46
CA SER A 187 -22.71 5.27 -20.61
C SER A 187 -21.46 6.11 -20.83
N PHE A 188 -20.91 6.66 -19.74
CA PHE A 188 -19.70 7.44 -19.83
C PHE A 188 -18.71 7.10 -18.72
N VAL A 189 -17.45 7.48 -18.97
CA VAL A 189 -16.35 7.40 -18.02
C VAL A 189 -15.87 8.81 -17.77
N SER A 190 -15.69 9.17 -16.51
CA SER A 190 -15.18 10.49 -16.14
C SER A 190 -13.86 10.38 -15.39
N GLY A 191 -12.99 11.38 -15.56
CA GLY A 191 -11.74 11.43 -14.85
C GLY A 191 -10.83 12.54 -15.33
N TRP A 192 -9.64 12.64 -14.71
CA TRP A 192 -8.67 13.66 -15.00
C TRP A 192 -7.79 13.29 -16.18
N LEU A 193 -7.71 14.14 -17.18
CA LEU A 193 -6.79 14.05 -18.31
C LEU A 193 -5.78 15.20 -18.26
N PRO A 194 -4.52 14.96 -18.68
CA PRO A 194 -3.56 16.04 -18.88
C PRO A 194 -4.07 17.00 -19.96
N ALA A 195 -4.10 18.29 -19.67
CA ALA A 195 -4.56 19.29 -20.61
C ALA A 195 -3.72 19.32 -21.92
N GLU A 196 -2.42 19.01 -21.82
CA GLU A 196 -1.52 18.87 -22.97
C GLU A 196 -1.92 17.75 -23.96
N ASN A 197 -2.76 16.81 -23.53
CA ASN A 197 -3.27 15.71 -24.36
C ASN A 197 -4.60 16.04 -25.03
N LEU A 198 -5.10 17.27 -24.88
CA LEU A 198 -6.38 17.71 -25.39
C LEU A 198 -6.20 18.79 -26.44
N ALA A 199 -6.95 18.70 -27.55
CA ALA A 199 -7.08 19.76 -28.53
C ALA A 199 -8.54 20.16 -28.65
N LEU A 200 -8.81 21.47 -28.65
CA LEU A 200 -10.16 21.98 -28.81
C LEU A 200 -10.74 21.50 -30.14
N LYS A 201 -11.92 20.91 -30.12
CA LYS A 201 -12.64 20.45 -31.32
C LYS A 201 -13.45 21.62 -31.89
N ALA A 202 -12.94 22.20 -32.95
CA ALA A 202 -13.56 23.41 -33.58
C ALA A 202 -14.96 23.15 -34.15
N ASP A 203 -15.27 21.90 -34.55
CA ASP A 203 -16.52 21.52 -35.23
C ASP A 203 -17.44 20.66 -34.34
N ALA A 204 -17.52 20.96 -33.06
CA ALA A 204 -18.28 20.15 -32.09
C ALA A 204 -19.81 20.12 -32.38
N GLU A 205 -20.33 21.07 -33.19
CA GLU A 205 -21.74 21.12 -33.59
C GLU A 205 -22.17 20.01 -34.57
N ALA A 206 -21.23 19.30 -35.18
CA ALA A 206 -21.51 18.38 -36.30
C ALA A 206 -21.49 16.89 -35.94
N ASP A 207 -21.21 16.50 -34.71
CA ASP A 207 -21.06 15.06 -34.34
C ASP A 207 -22.38 14.49 -33.79
N GLU A 208 -23.41 14.43 -34.69
CA GLU A 208 -24.68 13.76 -34.41
C GLU A 208 -24.52 12.22 -34.20
N THR A 209 -23.35 11.68 -34.56
CA THR A 209 -23.10 10.22 -34.58
C THR A 209 -22.88 9.59 -33.19
N ASN A 210 -22.62 10.39 -32.16
CA ASN A 210 -22.20 9.82 -30.85
C ASN A 210 -23.13 10.18 -29.67
N GLY A 211 -24.34 10.70 -29.90
CA GLY A 211 -25.23 11.10 -28.79
C GLY A 211 -24.69 12.21 -27.88
N LEU A 212 -23.52 12.74 -28.18
CA LEU A 212 -22.77 13.75 -27.43
C LEU A 212 -23.38 15.17 -27.61
N ALA A 213 -24.22 15.39 -28.64
CA ALA A 213 -24.78 16.70 -28.96
C ALA A 213 -25.55 17.35 -27.80
N ALA A 214 -26.07 16.54 -26.88
CA ALA A 214 -26.80 17.05 -25.70
C ALA A 214 -25.89 17.60 -24.59
N TYR A 215 -24.59 17.25 -24.62
CA TYR A 215 -23.63 17.54 -23.53
C TYR A 215 -22.46 18.43 -23.98
N THR A 216 -22.28 18.62 -25.29
CA THR A 216 -21.18 19.42 -25.85
C THR A 216 -21.63 20.83 -26.21
N ASN A 217 -21.08 21.81 -25.52
CA ASN A 217 -21.04 23.19 -26.02
C ASN A 217 -19.76 23.36 -26.86
N PRO A 218 -19.71 24.22 -27.89
CA PRO A 218 -18.53 24.42 -28.74
C PRO A 218 -17.24 24.78 -27.99
N GLY A 219 -17.33 25.17 -26.71
CA GLY A 219 -16.19 25.54 -25.89
C GLY A 219 -15.66 24.47 -24.94
N ASN A 220 -16.33 23.32 -24.79
CA ASN A 220 -15.93 22.27 -23.81
C ASN A 220 -15.65 20.88 -24.42
N ALA A 221 -15.77 20.75 -25.74
CA ALA A 221 -15.43 19.51 -26.45
C ALA A 221 -13.98 19.51 -26.91
N TYR A 222 -13.25 18.46 -26.55
CA TYR A 222 -11.83 18.30 -26.87
C TYR A 222 -11.56 16.93 -27.48
N THR A 223 -10.61 16.88 -28.41
CA THR A 223 -10.10 15.64 -29.01
C THR A 223 -8.88 15.16 -28.24
N VAL A 224 -8.84 13.89 -27.89
CA VAL A 224 -7.71 13.26 -27.20
C VAL A 224 -6.57 13.02 -28.17
N LEU A 225 -5.42 13.64 -27.95
CA LEU A 225 -4.23 13.56 -28.81
C LEU A 225 -3.41 12.28 -28.61
N LYS A 226 -3.41 11.73 -27.41
CA LYS A 226 -2.74 10.46 -27.08
C LYS A 226 -3.69 9.57 -26.32
N ALA A 227 -3.76 8.29 -26.69
CA ALA A 227 -4.50 7.30 -25.90
C ALA A 227 -3.97 7.30 -24.46
N GLY A 228 -4.86 7.40 -23.51
CA GLY A 228 -4.53 7.41 -22.10
C GLY A 228 -5.74 7.06 -21.26
N GLY A 229 -5.51 6.38 -20.15
CA GLY A 229 -6.56 6.11 -19.19
C GLY A 229 -7.05 7.41 -18.57
N VAL A 230 -8.35 7.54 -18.42
CA VAL A 230 -8.93 8.54 -17.54
C VAL A 230 -8.47 8.21 -16.13
N SER A 231 -7.52 8.97 -15.60
CA SER A 231 -7.01 8.76 -14.25
C SER A 231 -8.08 9.15 -13.25
N MET A 232 -8.77 8.18 -12.68
CA MET A 232 -9.74 8.39 -11.61
C MET A 232 -9.05 8.52 -10.25
N LEU A 233 -8.00 9.31 -10.18
CA LEU A 233 -7.30 9.65 -8.93
C LEU A 233 -7.98 10.84 -8.20
N SER A 234 -9.16 11.24 -8.59
CA SER A 234 -9.88 12.29 -7.87
C SER A 234 -10.76 11.70 -6.79
N GLU A 235 -10.90 12.46 -5.71
CA GLU A 235 -11.89 12.25 -4.67
C GLU A 235 -13.24 11.91 -5.30
N ALA A 236 -13.85 10.80 -4.85
CA ALA A 236 -15.22 10.51 -5.17
C ALA A 236 -16.08 11.64 -4.61
N SER A 237 -16.38 12.64 -5.43
CA SER A 237 -17.44 13.57 -5.10
C SER A 237 -18.74 12.77 -5.19
N GLU A 238 -19.69 13.04 -4.29
CA GLU A 238 -21.01 12.39 -4.25
C GLU A 238 -21.80 12.50 -5.57
N SER A 239 -21.31 13.30 -6.51
CA SER A 239 -21.86 13.53 -7.85
C SER A 239 -21.10 12.79 -8.97
N SER A 240 -20.19 11.88 -8.68
CA SER A 240 -19.55 11.09 -9.74
C SER A 240 -20.57 10.22 -10.45
N PRO A 241 -20.76 10.44 -11.75
CA PRO A 241 -21.82 9.77 -12.48
C PRO A 241 -21.56 8.26 -12.55
N THR A 242 -22.63 7.54 -12.40
CA THR A 242 -22.67 6.09 -12.37
C THR A 242 -22.53 5.55 -13.78
N VAL A 243 -21.50 4.77 -14.00
CA VAL A 243 -21.29 3.99 -15.23
C VAL A 243 -22.49 3.08 -15.51
N SER A 244 -22.75 2.84 -16.79
CA SER A 244 -23.79 1.97 -17.36
C SER A 244 -24.01 0.69 -16.55
N GLY A 245 -25.27 0.35 -16.30
CA GLY A 245 -25.67 -0.82 -15.53
C GLY A 245 -25.13 -2.15 -16.04
N THR A 246 -24.82 -2.26 -17.34
CA THR A 246 -24.28 -3.48 -17.97
C THR A 246 -22.81 -3.76 -17.63
N MET A 247 -21.97 -2.76 -17.43
CA MET A 247 -20.58 -2.97 -17.00
C MET A 247 -20.45 -3.11 -15.49
N ARG A 248 -21.30 -2.44 -14.73
CA ARG A 248 -21.26 -2.42 -13.27
C ARG A 248 -21.43 -3.79 -12.62
N TRP A 249 -22.37 -4.62 -13.13
CA TRP A 249 -22.54 -5.96 -12.61
C TRP A 249 -21.34 -6.88 -12.84
N LYS A 250 -20.63 -6.72 -13.98
CA LYS A 250 -19.42 -7.50 -14.27
C LYS A 250 -18.33 -7.22 -13.25
N TYR A 251 -18.15 -5.96 -12.86
CA TYR A 251 -17.19 -5.56 -11.84
C TYR A 251 -17.50 -6.20 -10.48
N TRP A 252 -18.77 -6.15 -10.04
CA TRP A 252 -19.19 -6.80 -8.82
C TRP A 252 -18.99 -8.31 -8.86
N VAL A 253 -19.35 -8.95 -9.97
CA VAL A 253 -19.16 -10.41 -10.13
C VAL A 253 -17.69 -10.79 -10.02
N VAL A 254 -16.79 -10.07 -10.70
CA VAL A 254 -15.35 -10.34 -10.63
C VAL A 254 -14.81 -10.13 -9.22
N ALA A 255 -15.17 -9.02 -8.57
CA ALA A 255 -14.71 -8.73 -7.22
C ALA A 255 -15.19 -9.78 -6.21
N ILE A 256 -16.49 -10.09 -6.20
CA ILE A 256 -17.08 -11.10 -5.31
C ILE A 256 -16.47 -12.48 -5.58
N PHE A 257 -16.32 -12.86 -6.85
CA PHE A 257 -15.69 -14.13 -7.22
C PHE A 257 -14.24 -14.20 -6.70
N THR A 258 -13.47 -13.14 -6.86
CA THR A 258 -12.09 -13.05 -6.36
C THR A 258 -12.06 -13.23 -4.83
N ILE A 259 -12.94 -12.55 -4.10
CA ILE A 259 -13.10 -12.68 -2.64
C ILE A 259 -13.41 -14.12 -2.27
N ILE A 260 -14.41 -14.74 -2.92
CA ILE A 260 -14.83 -16.12 -2.65
C ILE A 260 -13.67 -17.08 -2.87
N VAL A 261 -12.93 -16.95 -3.98
CA VAL A 261 -11.78 -17.82 -4.27
C VAL A 261 -10.72 -17.69 -3.19
N ILE A 262 -10.37 -16.47 -2.78
CA ILE A 262 -9.37 -16.24 -1.70
C ILE A 262 -9.83 -16.94 -0.42
N VAL A 263 -11.08 -16.73 0.00
CA VAL A 263 -11.66 -17.33 1.20
C VAL A 263 -11.66 -18.86 1.12
N LEU A 264 -12.09 -19.43 0.00
CA LEU A 264 -12.09 -20.88 -0.19
C LEU A 264 -10.68 -21.47 -0.10
N VAL A 265 -9.68 -20.81 -0.71
CA VAL A 265 -8.29 -21.24 -0.62
C VAL A 265 -7.77 -21.17 0.82
N MET A 266 -8.07 -20.11 1.55
CA MET A 266 -7.64 -19.94 2.94
C MET A 266 -8.19 -21.02 3.88
N PHE A 267 -9.45 -21.44 3.68
CA PHE A 267 -10.12 -22.34 4.62
C PHE A 267 -10.08 -23.82 4.19
N PHE A 268 -10.19 -24.11 2.91
CA PHE A 268 -10.40 -25.48 2.42
C PHE A 268 -9.16 -26.09 1.75
N VAL A 269 -8.21 -25.28 1.27
CA VAL A 269 -7.01 -25.81 0.61
C VAL A 269 -5.92 -26.13 1.63
N ARG A 270 -5.16 -27.19 1.35
CA ARG A 270 -4.04 -27.65 2.20
C ARG A 270 -2.71 -27.55 1.47
N GLY A 271 -1.62 -27.59 2.22
CA GLY A 271 -0.27 -27.58 1.65
C GLY A 271 0.16 -26.19 1.16
N PHE A 272 0.96 -26.17 0.09
CA PHE A 272 1.59 -24.94 -0.43
C PHE A 272 0.55 -23.90 -0.90
N PHE A 273 -0.50 -24.31 -1.57
CA PHE A 273 -1.51 -23.38 -2.10
C PHE A 273 -2.24 -22.59 -1.00
N LYS A 274 -2.33 -23.11 0.22
CA LYS A 274 -2.87 -22.37 1.37
C LYS A 274 -2.02 -21.13 1.73
N LEU A 275 -0.75 -21.12 1.34
CA LEU A 275 0.18 -20.02 1.65
C LEU A 275 0.11 -18.85 0.65
N ILE A 276 -0.55 -19.05 -0.49
CA ILE A 276 -0.63 -18.07 -1.59
C ILE A 276 -2.08 -17.76 -2.00
N PRO A 277 -3.02 -17.60 -1.07
CA PRO A 277 -4.44 -17.41 -1.40
C PRO A 277 -4.69 -16.16 -2.23
N ILE A 278 -3.97 -15.07 -1.95
CA ILE A 278 -4.08 -13.80 -2.66
C ILE A 278 -3.68 -13.97 -4.13
N LEU A 279 -2.54 -14.60 -4.39
CA LEU A 279 -2.08 -14.85 -5.75
C LEU A 279 -3.07 -15.72 -6.54
N ILE A 280 -3.63 -16.77 -5.92
CA ILE A 280 -4.64 -17.63 -6.55
C ILE A 280 -5.90 -16.82 -6.85
N GLY A 281 -6.32 -15.95 -5.93
CA GLY A 281 -7.45 -15.05 -6.14
C GLY A 281 -7.23 -14.09 -7.30
N ILE A 282 -6.04 -13.47 -7.39
CA ILE A 282 -5.68 -12.60 -8.52
C ILE A 282 -5.76 -13.37 -9.84
N VAL A 283 -5.14 -14.56 -9.92
CA VAL A 283 -5.14 -15.37 -11.15
C VAL A 283 -6.56 -15.78 -11.54
N ALA A 284 -7.36 -16.28 -10.58
CA ALA A 284 -8.73 -16.69 -10.85
C ALA A 284 -9.63 -15.51 -11.29
N GLY A 285 -9.54 -14.37 -10.59
CA GLY A 285 -10.26 -13.15 -10.94
C GLY A 285 -9.84 -12.59 -12.30
N TYR A 286 -8.55 -12.67 -12.62
CA TYR A 286 -8.02 -12.26 -13.92
C TYR A 286 -8.55 -13.17 -15.05
N LEU A 287 -8.56 -14.48 -14.87
CA LEU A 287 -9.13 -15.43 -15.84
C LEU A 287 -10.63 -15.18 -16.06
N LEU A 288 -11.40 -14.95 -14.99
CA LEU A 288 -12.80 -14.57 -15.12
C LEU A 288 -12.97 -13.24 -15.85
N SER A 289 -12.09 -12.27 -15.60
CA SER A 289 -12.12 -10.98 -16.28
C SER A 289 -11.84 -11.12 -17.78
N ILE A 290 -10.95 -12.02 -18.18
CA ILE A 290 -10.72 -12.36 -19.61
C ILE A 290 -12.00 -12.91 -20.23
N ALA A 291 -12.67 -13.84 -19.55
CA ALA A 291 -13.92 -14.44 -20.05
C ALA A 291 -15.06 -13.41 -20.19
N LEU A 292 -15.07 -12.37 -19.34
CA LEU A 292 -16.06 -11.29 -19.38
C LEU A 292 -15.67 -10.12 -20.31
N GLY A 293 -14.51 -10.18 -20.97
CA GLY A 293 -14.04 -9.14 -21.89
C GLY A 293 -13.57 -7.84 -21.19
N LEU A 294 -13.11 -7.92 -19.94
CA LEU A 294 -12.68 -6.76 -19.15
C LEU A 294 -11.16 -6.52 -19.19
N VAL A 295 -10.40 -7.37 -19.88
CA VAL A 295 -8.93 -7.30 -19.91
C VAL A 295 -8.47 -6.66 -21.22
N ASP A 296 -7.71 -5.57 -21.09
CA ASP A 296 -6.96 -5.01 -22.20
C ASP A 296 -5.54 -5.62 -22.24
N PHE A 297 -5.22 -6.27 -23.36
CA PHE A 297 -3.92 -6.89 -23.58
C PHE A 297 -2.88 -5.98 -24.24
N THR A 298 -3.19 -4.71 -24.51
CA THR A 298 -2.31 -3.78 -25.18
C THR A 298 -0.99 -3.65 -24.45
N ALA A 299 -1.04 -3.42 -23.14
CA ALA A 299 0.16 -3.35 -22.28
C ALA A 299 1.00 -4.65 -22.34
N VAL A 300 0.36 -5.83 -22.46
CA VAL A 300 1.06 -7.12 -22.58
C VAL A 300 1.68 -7.28 -23.96
N ARG A 301 0.98 -6.87 -25.03
CA ARG A 301 1.46 -7.00 -26.41
C ARG A 301 2.66 -6.11 -26.69
N GLU A 302 2.59 -4.86 -26.24
CA GLU A 302 3.65 -3.86 -26.44
C GLU A 302 4.87 -4.06 -25.54
N ALA A 303 4.71 -4.73 -24.39
CA ALA A 303 5.81 -4.99 -23.48
C ALA A 303 6.88 -5.88 -24.14
N SER A 304 8.13 -5.46 -24.09
CA SER A 304 9.29 -6.28 -24.49
C SER A 304 9.53 -7.39 -23.47
N TRP A 305 10.17 -8.49 -23.87
CA TRP A 305 10.59 -9.53 -22.94
C TRP A 305 11.59 -9.02 -21.91
N PHE A 306 12.54 -8.21 -22.34
CA PHE A 306 13.50 -7.55 -21.47
C PHE A 306 13.27 -6.03 -21.49
N THR A 307 13.06 -5.43 -20.32
CA THR A 307 12.83 -4.00 -20.16
C THR A 307 13.57 -3.49 -18.94
N LEU A 308 14.30 -2.39 -19.08
CA LEU A 308 14.85 -1.70 -17.92
C LEU A 308 13.71 -1.05 -17.13
N PRO A 309 13.65 -1.23 -15.79
CA PRO A 309 12.67 -0.53 -14.95
C PRO A 309 12.76 0.99 -15.17
N LYS A 310 11.60 1.63 -15.33
CA LYS A 310 11.53 3.09 -15.52
C LYS A 310 11.66 3.76 -14.15
N PHE A 311 12.88 4.14 -13.81
CA PHE A 311 13.16 4.85 -12.56
C PHE A 311 12.62 6.27 -12.65
N SER A 312 11.91 6.71 -11.61
CA SER A 312 11.53 8.12 -11.44
C SER A 312 12.58 8.86 -10.61
N PHE A 313 13.84 8.76 -11.01
CA PHE A 313 14.89 9.60 -10.45
C PHE A 313 14.46 11.05 -10.54
N PHE A 314 14.84 11.81 -9.51
CA PHE A 314 14.68 13.26 -9.39
C PHE A 314 14.30 13.87 -10.72
N ALA A 315 13.02 14.23 -10.90
CA ALA A 315 12.48 14.65 -12.18
C ALA A 315 13.46 15.63 -12.86
N ALA A 316 13.74 15.39 -14.12
CA ALA A 316 14.55 16.30 -14.93
C ALA A 316 13.77 17.61 -15.17
N GLY A 317 13.63 18.43 -14.13
CA GLY A 317 12.88 19.68 -14.14
C GLY A 317 13.14 20.49 -12.87
N PRO A 318 12.71 21.76 -12.81
CA PRO A 318 12.79 22.56 -11.61
C PRO A 318 11.99 21.88 -10.49
N ILE A 319 12.64 21.66 -9.34
CA ILE A 319 12.03 21.03 -8.17
C ILE A 319 11.06 22.04 -7.54
N ASP A 320 9.78 21.68 -7.50
CA ASP A 320 8.83 22.41 -6.66
C ASP A 320 9.00 21.98 -5.19
N TRP A 321 9.64 22.85 -4.42
CA TRP A 321 9.87 22.62 -2.99
C TRP A 321 8.58 22.55 -2.18
N SER A 322 7.49 23.17 -2.63
CA SER A 322 6.20 23.07 -1.96
C SER A 322 5.63 21.65 -2.08
N ALA A 323 5.78 21.04 -3.25
CA ALA A 323 5.42 19.64 -3.49
C ALA A 323 6.29 18.67 -2.69
N VAL A 324 7.59 18.92 -2.57
CA VAL A 324 8.50 18.13 -1.73
C VAL A 324 8.08 18.18 -0.27
N VAL A 325 7.84 19.39 0.27
CA VAL A 325 7.38 19.56 1.66
C VAL A 325 6.06 18.84 1.89
N PHE A 326 5.09 19.00 0.98
CA PHE A 326 3.81 18.28 1.06
C PHE A 326 4.01 16.77 1.09
N ALA A 327 4.81 16.21 0.19
CA ALA A 327 5.08 14.79 0.13
C ALA A 327 5.75 14.27 1.40
N ILE A 328 6.73 15.00 1.94
CA ILE A 328 7.41 14.64 3.20
C ILE A 328 6.41 14.66 4.36
N THR A 329 5.60 15.70 4.49
CA THR A 329 4.67 15.83 5.62
C THR A 329 3.51 14.84 5.57
N MET A 330 3.10 14.42 4.37
CA MET A 330 2.08 13.38 4.18
C MET A 330 2.61 11.97 4.41
N ILE A 331 3.81 11.66 3.90
CA ILE A 331 4.33 10.29 3.84
C ILE A 331 5.20 9.95 5.04
N ALA A 332 6.15 10.80 5.42
CA ALA A 332 7.15 10.47 6.45
C ALA A 332 6.56 10.11 7.82
N PRO A 333 5.52 10.77 8.36
CA PRO A 333 5.00 10.45 9.68
C PRO A 333 4.42 9.03 9.80
N ILE A 334 4.05 8.39 8.68
CA ILE A 334 3.55 7.00 8.66
C ILE A 334 4.61 6.02 9.16
N SER A 335 5.90 6.37 9.05
CA SER A 335 7.00 5.55 9.58
C SER A 335 6.91 5.29 11.09
N ILE A 336 6.26 6.17 11.84
CA ILE A 336 6.01 5.95 13.29
C ILE A 336 5.07 4.75 13.49
N VAL A 337 4.09 4.62 12.61
CA VAL A 337 3.11 3.52 12.66
C VAL A 337 3.75 2.22 12.20
N THR A 338 4.42 2.26 11.06
CA THR A 338 5.09 1.09 10.50
C THR A 338 6.33 0.65 11.31
N PHE A 339 6.88 1.51 12.16
CA PHE A 339 7.83 1.10 13.20
C PHE A 339 7.22 0.08 14.14
N VAL A 340 5.98 0.29 14.59
CA VAL A 340 5.31 -0.64 15.49
C VAL A 340 4.96 -1.95 14.79
N GLU A 341 4.48 -1.85 13.55
CA GLU A 341 4.26 -3.01 12.68
C GLU A 341 5.55 -3.84 12.54
N HIS A 342 6.68 -3.17 12.27
CA HIS A 342 7.99 -3.82 12.18
C HIS A 342 8.40 -4.55 13.47
N VAL A 343 8.18 -3.95 14.64
CA VAL A 343 8.43 -4.62 15.93
C VAL A 343 7.59 -5.88 16.06
N GLY A 344 6.30 -5.82 15.68
CA GLY A 344 5.39 -6.95 15.67
C GLY A 344 5.86 -8.08 14.74
N ASP A 345 6.23 -7.75 13.50
CA ASP A 345 6.70 -8.70 12.50
C ASP A 345 8.01 -9.40 12.92
N ILE A 346 8.96 -8.64 13.47
CA ILE A 346 10.23 -9.19 13.96
C ILE A 346 10.00 -10.12 15.16
N THR A 347 9.06 -9.76 16.03
CA THR A 347 8.66 -10.60 17.16
C THR A 347 7.98 -11.90 16.69
N ALA A 348 7.05 -11.80 15.72
CA ALA A 348 6.37 -12.96 15.13
C ALA A 348 7.35 -13.87 14.40
N ASN A 349 8.29 -13.30 13.64
CA ASN A 349 9.37 -14.05 12.99
C ASN A 349 10.24 -14.76 14.01
N GLY A 350 10.57 -14.10 15.11
CA GLY A 350 11.31 -14.68 16.24
C GLY A 350 10.56 -15.84 16.89
N ALA A 351 9.25 -15.72 17.11
CA ALA A 351 8.42 -16.79 17.67
C ALA A 351 8.39 -18.04 16.75
N VAL A 352 8.32 -17.83 15.42
CA VAL A 352 8.34 -18.93 14.45
C VAL A 352 9.69 -19.65 14.38
N THR A 353 10.79 -18.90 14.46
CA THR A 353 12.14 -19.43 14.31
C THR A 353 12.78 -19.88 15.62
N GLY A 354 12.18 -19.55 16.76
CA GLY A 354 12.73 -19.82 18.08
C GLY A 354 13.90 -18.91 18.47
N HIS A 355 14.02 -17.72 17.84
CA HIS A 355 15.09 -16.75 18.08
C HIS A 355 14.53 -15.38 18.52
N ASN A 356 15.20 -14.72 19.48
CA ASN A 356 14.84 -13.37 19.86
C ASN A 356 15.59 -12.31 19.00
N TYR A 357 15.02 -11.96 17.85
CA TYR A 357 15.62 -10.99 16.93
C TYR A 357 15.58 -9.53 17.45
N LEU A 358 14.82 -9.25 18.50
CA LEU A 358 14.85 -7.94 19.17
C LEU A 358 16.17 -7.74 19.93
N GLU A 359 16.81 -8.84 20.36
CA GLU A 359 18.09 -8.82 21.07
C GLU A 359 19.26 -9.10 20.12
N GLU A 360 19.19 -10.15 19.29
CA GLU A 360 20.22 -10.52 18.33
C GLU A 360 19.63 -10.77 16.94
N PRO A 361 19.96 -9.94 15.94
CA PRO A 361 21.00 -8.90 15.84
C PRO A 361 20.64 -7.58 16.52
N GLY A 362 19.45 -7.49 17.08
CA GLY A 362 18.88 -6.33 17.77
C GLY A 362 17.95 -5.50 16.89
N LEU A 363 16.87 -4.99 17.49
CA LEU A 363 15.85 -4.19 16.81
C LEU A 363 16.45 -2.98 16.06
N HIS A 364 17.50 -2.35 16.61
CA HIS A 364 18.19 -1.25 15.95
C HIS A 364 18.76 -1.62 14.58
N ARG A 365 19.23 -2.87 14.38
CA ARG A 365 19.75 -3.32 13.08
C ARG A 365 18.65 -3.66 12.11
N THR A 366 17.56 -4.26 12.56
CA THR A 366 16.43 -4.56 11.68
C THR A 366 15.78 -3.27 11.19
N LEU A 367 15.64 -2.25 12.05
CA LEU A 367 15.18 -0.92 11.67
C LEU A 367 16.15 -0.20 10.72
N LEU A 368 17.47 -0.30 10.99
CA LEU A 368 18.48 0.26 10.10
C LEU A 368 18.36 -0.34 8.70
N GLY A 369 18.22 -1.66 8.61
CA GLY A 369 18.05 -2.36 7.33
C GLY A 369 16.78 -1.94 6.60
N CYS A 370 15.66 -1.84 7.32
CA CYS A 370 14.39 -1.38 6.78
C CYS A 370 14.48 0.09 6.28
N GLY A 371 15.11 0.97 7.07
CA GLY A 371 15.31 2.38 6.71
C GLY A 371 16.17 2.55 5.46
N LEU A 372 17.28 1.85 5.37
CA LEU A 372 18.16 1.90 4.18
C LEU A 372 17.46 1.33 2.93
N ALA A 373 16.70 0.23 3.08
CA ALA A 373 15.88 -0.32 2.00
C ALA A 373 14.82 0.68 1.53
N THR A 374 14.18 1.39 2.45
CA THR A 374 13.16 2.42 2.15
C THR A 374 13.80 3.64 1.46
N ILE A 375 14.95 4.12 1.92
CA ILE A 375 15.69 5.23 1.26
C ILE A 375 16.04 4.81 -0.18
N PHE A 376 16.62 3.62 -0.35
CA PHE A 376 16.95 3.10 -1.67
C PHE A 376 15.71 3.04 -2.58
N SER A 377 14.60 2.53 -2.06
CA SER A 377 13.34 2.44 -2.81
C SER A 377 12.82 3.82 -3.22
N GLY A 378 12.81 4.79 -2.31
CA GLY A 378 12.42 6.18 -2.62
C GLY A 378 13.30 6.82 -3.69
N MET A 379 14.62 6.61 -3.64
CA MET A 379 15.56 7.07 -4.67
C MET A 379 15.24 6.49 -6.04
N MET A 380 14.79 5.24 -6.12
CA MET A 380 14.46 4.58 -7.39
C MET A 380 13.02 4.88 -7.87
N GLY A 381 12.18 5.50 -7.03
CA GLY A 381 10.76 5.74 -7.32
C GLY A 381 9.85 4.57 -6.97
N GLY A 382 10.30 3.71 -6.06
CA GLY A 382 9.51 2.64 -5.48
C GLY A 382 8.80 3.04 -4.18
N PRO A 383 7.90 2.19 -3.66
CA PRO A 383 7.19 2.41 -2.40
C PRO A 383 8.10 2.17 -1.18
N ALA A 384 7.62 2.58 0.02
CA ALA A 384 8.31 2.26 1.27
C ALA A 384 8.40 0.75 1.49
N ALA A 385 9.53 0.29 2.01
CA ALA A 385 9.79 -1.11 2.31
C ALA A 385 9.40 -1.43 3.77
N THR A 386 8.79 -2.61 3.98
CA THR A 386 8.49 -3.18 5.29
C THR A 386 8.76 -4.68 5.30
N THR A 387 8.86 -5.29 6.49
CA THR A 387 8.94 -6.74 6.63
C THR A 387 7.60 -7.39 6.30
N TYR A 388 7.62 -8.55 5.60
CA TYR A 388 6.40 -9.25 5.20
C TYR A 388 6.10 -10.45 6.10
N SER A 389 4.95 -10.42 6.75
CA SER A 389 4.42 -11.51 7.57
C SER A 389 3.96 -12.72 6.72
N GLU A 390 3.60 -12.52 5.45
CA GLU A 390 3.30 -13.61 4.51
C GLU A 390 4.50 -14.56 4.35
N ASN A 391 5.70 -14.00 4.23
CA ASN A 391 6.92 -14.80 4.16
C ASN A 391 7.23 -15.51 5.49
N THR A 392 6.90 -14.90 6.63
CA THR A 392 6.97 -15.55 7.95
C THR A 392 6.01 -16.74 8.02
N GLY A 393 4.82 -16.63 7.41
CA GLY A 393 3.88 -17.74 7.25
C GLY A 393 4.47 -18.93 6.46
N VAL A 394 5.22 -18.64 5.37
CA VAL A 394 5.94 -19.68 4.61
C VAL A 394 7.03 -20.35 5.46
N LEU A 395 7.81 -19.57 6.23
CA LEU A 395 8.81 -20.13 7.16
C LEU A 395 8.16 -21.09 8.16
N ALA A 396 7.03 -20.71 8.76
CA ALA A 396 6.29 -21.53 9.70
C ALA A 396 5.81 -22.85 9.07
N ALA A 397 5.26 -22.79 7.86
CA ALA A 397 4.70 -23.94 7.17
C ALA A 397 5.78 -24.89 6.63
N THR A 398 6.89 -24.37 6.10
CA THR A 398 7.98 -25.16 5.52
C THR A 398 8.98 -25.64 6.57
N LYS A 399 8.96 -25.04 7.77
CA LYS A 399 9.94 -25.24 8.86
C LYS A 399 11.39 -25.05 8.37
N ASN A 400 11.57 -24.24 7.33
CA ASN A 400 12.88 -23.84 6.84
C ASN A 400 13.15 -22.40 7.24
N TYR A 401 14.04 -22.21 8.19
CA TYR A 401 14.39 -20.91 8.76
C TYR A 401 15.70 -20.35 8.21
N ASN A 402 16.18 -20.93 7.12
CA ASN A 402 17.43 -20.51 6.50
C ASN A 402 17.26 -19.17 5.76
N PRO A 403 17.93 -18.08 6.19
CA PRO A 403 17.83 -16.79 5.52
C PRO A 403 18.28 -16.79 4.05
N ALA A 404 19.07 -17.80 3.63
CA ALA A 404 19.49 -17.93 2.24
C ALA A 404 18.31 -18.10 1.29
N THR A 405 17.22 -18.77 1.70
CA THR A 405 16.03 -18.95 0.87
C THR A 405 15.40 -17.61 0.47
N LEU A 406 15.40 -16.65 1.39
CA LEU A 406 14.86 -15.31 1.15
C LEU A 406 15.80 -14.44 0.30
N ARG A 407 17.11 -14.66 0.38
CA ARG A 407 18.07 -14.03 -0.56
C ARG A 407 17.84 -14.52 -1.99
N PHE A 408 17.54 -15.81 -2.19
CA PHE A 408 17.17 -16.32 -3.51
C PHE A 408 15.81 -15.78 -3.96
N ALA A 409 14.84 -15.65 -3.06
CA ALA A 409 13.59 -14.96 -3.37
C ALA A 409 13.83 -13.52 -3.82
N ALA A 410 14.74 -12.79 -3.17
CA ALA A 410 15.13 -11.44 -3.54
C ALA A 410 15.77 -11.39 -4.94
N LEU A 411 16.66 -12.34 -5.27
CA LEU A 411 17.24 -12.43 -6.60
C LEU A 411 16.20 -12.74 -7.67
N PHE A 412 15.24 -13.63 -7.41
CA PHE A 412 14.13 -13.89 -8.32
C PHE A 412 13.26 -12.63 -8.51
N ALA A 413 12.97 -11.86 -7.45
CA ALA A 413 12.23 -10.61 -7.56
C ALA A 413 12.97 -9.59 -8.45
N ILE A 414 14.31 -9.49 -8.30
CA ILE A 414 15.14 -8.65 -9.15
C ILE A 414 15.07 -9.11 -10.61
N ILE A 415 15.19 -10.41 -10.89
CA ILE A 415 15.09 -10.95 -12.24
C ILE A 415 13.72 -10.63 -12.85
N LEU A 416 12.63 -10.84 -12.10
CA LEU A 416 11.26 -10.55 -12.56
C LEU A 416 11.04 -9.07 -12.87
N ALA A 417 11.75 -8.17 -12.20
CA ALA A 417 11.69 -6.73 -12.46
C ALA A 417 12.15 -6.36 -13.89
N PHE A 418 13.04 -7.15 -14.49
CA PHE A 418 13.53 -6.93 -15.85
C PHE A 418 12.68 -7.65 -16.92
N VAL A 419 11.71 -8.47 -16.53
CA VAL A 419 10.81 -9.15 -17.46
C VAL A 419 9.63 -8.24 -17.78
N GLY A 420 9.70 -7.50 -18.87
CA GLY A 420 8.68 -6.51 -19.25
C GLY A 420 7.29 -7.12 -19.43
N LYS A 421 7.18 -8.36 -19.94
CA LYS A 421 5.90 -9.07 -20.04
C LYS A 421 5.21 -9.26 -18.68
N VAL A 422 5.96 -9.47 -17.58
CA VAL A 422 5.42 -9.54 -16.22
C VAL A 422 4.79 -8.19 -15.84
N SER A 423 5.51 -7.09 -16.08
CA SER A 423 4.97 -5.74 -15.84
C SER A 423 3.71 -5.47 -16.68
N GLY A 424 3.71 -5.87 -17.96
CA GLY A 424 2.53 -5.74 -18.83
C GLY A 424 1.32 -6.51 -18.31
N VAL A 425 1.50 -7.76 -17.87
CA VAL A 425 0.43 -8.56 -17.26
C VAL A 425 -0.10 -7.89 -15.98
N LEU A 426 0.79 -7.37 -15.14
CA LEU A 426 0.37 -6.69 -13.91
C LEU A 426 -0.45 -5.42 -14.17
N GLN A 427 -0.09 -4.67 -15.20
CA GLN A 427 -0.82 -3.47 -15.61
C GLN A 427 -2.16 -3.80 -16.27
N SER A 428 -2.30 -4.98 -16.89
CA SER A 428 -3.55 -5.43 -17.51
C SER A 428 -4.57 -6.03 -16.52
N ILE A 429 -4.23 -6.14 -15.23
CA ILE A 429 -5.17 -6.66 -14.21
C ILE A 429 -6.29 -5.65 -13.98
N PRO A 430 -7.57 -6.02 -14.24
CA PRO A 430 -8.68 -5.10 -14.07
C PRO A 430 -8.89 -4.65 -12.62
N ALA A 431 -9.35 -3.42 -12.45
CA ALA A 431 -9.61 -2.82 -11.14
C ALA A 431 -10.48 -3.69 -10.20
N PRO A 432 -11.55 -4.37 -10.66
CA PRO A 432 -12.39 -5.18 -9.76
C PRO A 432 -11.66 -6.39 -9.17
N VAL A 433 -10.68 -6.97 -9.88
CA VAL A 433 -9.82 -8.03 -9.31
C VAL A 433 -9.02 -7.46 -8.15
N MET A 434 -8.37 -6.30 -8.38
CA MET A 434 -7.59 -5.62 -7.36
C MET A 434 -8.48 -5.15 -6.20
N GLY A 435 -9.70 -4.71 -6.48
CA GLY A 435 -10.70 -4.36 -5.48
C GLY A 435 -11.06 -5.53 -4.56
N GLY A 436 -11.40 -6.68 -5.14
CA GLY A 436 -11.70 -7.91 -4.38
C GLY A 436 -10.54 -8.36 -3.48
N VAL A 437 -9.33 -8.33 -4.01
CA VAL A 437 -8.10 -8.61 -3.24
C VAL A 437 -7.91 -7.61 -2.10
N SER A 438 -8.09 -6.33 -2.39
CA SER A 438 -7.90 -5.23 -1.42
C SER A 438 -8.89 -5.32 -0.26
N VAL A 439 -10.15 -5.69 -0.51
CA VAL A 439 -11.15 -5.90 0.55
C VAL A 439 -10.66 -6.93 1.56
N ILE A 440 -10.14 -8.06 1.10
CA ILE A 440 -9.60 -9.10 1.98
C ILE A 440 -8.34 -8.60 2.72
N LEU A 441 -7.38 -8.00 2.00
CA LEU A 441 -6.12 -7.55 2.58
C LEU A 441 -6.31 -6.46 3.63
N PHE A 442 -7.09 -5.43 3.32
CA PHE A 442 -7.31 -4.32 4.25
C PHE A 442 -8.14 -4.75 5.47
N GLY A 443 -9.11 -5.66 5.23
CA GLY A 443 -9.82 -6.33 6.33
C GLY A 443 -8.89 -7.13 7.23
N MET A 444 -7.94 -7.87 6.66
CA MET A 444 -6.95 -8.62 7.44
C MET A 444 -6.02 -7.68 8.23
N ILE A 445 -5.56 -6.56 7.65
CA ILE A 445 -4.74 -5.58 8.36
C ILE A 445 -5.51 -5.06 9.58
N SER A 446 -6.77 -4.62 9.41
CA SER A 446 -7.59 -4.17 10.53
C SER A 446 -7.76 -5.26 11.60
N SER A 447 -7.93 -6.52 11.17
CA SER A 447 -8.06 -7.67 12.07
C SER A 447 -6.79 -7.96 12.87
N VAL A 448 -5.60 -7.70 12.29
CA VAL A 448 -4.32 -7.78 13.03
C VAL A 448 -4.28 -6.76 14.16
N GLY A 449 -4.77 -5.53 13.92
CA GLY A 449 -4.92 -4.52 14.98
C GLY A 449 -5.85 -4.97 16.09
N LEU A 450 -7.02 -5.54 15.74
CA LEU A 450 -7.95 -6.14 16.73
C LEU A 450 -7.29 -7.27 17.51
N ARG A 451 -6.59 -8.18 16.83
CA ARG A 451 -5.85 -9.26 17.48
C ARG A 451 -4.85 -8.72 18.49
N MET A 452 -4.08 -7.68 18.11
CA MET A 452 -3.10 -7.06 19.00
C MET A 452 -3.74 -6.53 20.29
N LEU A 453 -4.93 -5.90 20.19
CA LEU A 453 -5.67 -5.43 21.36
C LEU A 453 -6.09 -6.59 22.28
N VAL A 454 -6.58 -7.69 21.68
CA VAL A 454 -7.04 -8.87 22.43
C VAL A 454 -5.86 -9.63 23.07
N GLU A 455 -4.79 -9.89 22.32
CA GLU A 455 -3.61 -10.62 22.82
C GLU A 455 -2.92 -9.87 23.97
N ASN A 456 -2.90 -8.54 23.93
CA ASN A 456 -2.37 -7.70 25.00
C ASN A 456 -3.39 -7.41 26.10
N LYS A 457 -4.56 -8.05 26.07
CA LYS A 457 -5.63 -7.93 27.08
C LYS A 457 -5.98 -6.47 27.36
N VAL A 458 -6.13 -5.66 26.30
CA VAL A 458 -6.55 -4.26 26.45
C VAL A 458 -7.99 -4.24 26.94
N ASP A 459 -8.17 -3.73 28.15
CA ASP A 459 -9.47 -3.66 28.83
C ASP A 459 -10.19 -2.35 28.45
N PHE A 460 -11.22 -2.45 27.63
CA PHE A 460 -12.04 -1.33 27.19
C PHE A 460 -13.14 -0.92 28.21
N THR A 461 -13.27 -1.62 29.32
CA THR A 461 -14.11 -1.14 30.44
C THR A 461 -13.45 0.04 31.13
N ARG A 462 -12.12 0.17 31.01
CA ARG A 462 -11.37 1.30 31.54
C ARG A 462 -11.51 2.52 30.65
N SER A 463 -11.95 3.63 31.23
CA SER A 463 -12.10 4.92 30.55
C SER A 463 -10.81 5.37 29.84
N TYR A 464 -9.63 5.05 30.41
CA TYR A 464 -8.33 5.30 29.82
C TYR A 464 -8.20 4.73 28.41
N ASN A 465 -8.45 3.42 28.23
CA ASN A 465 -8.31 2.75 26.93
C ASN A 465 -9.44 3.17 25.97
N LEU A 466 -10.66 3.32 26.49
CA LEU A 466 -11.83 3.70 25.69
C LEU A 466 -11.67 5.09 25.06
N ILE A 467 -11.22 6.09 25.85
CA ILE A 467 -11.04 7.46 25.37
C ILE A 467 -9.91 7.53 24.34
N ILE A 468 -8.76 6.88 24.62
CA ILE A 468 -7.63 6.87 23.66
C ILE A 468 -8.08 6.26 22.33
N ALA A 469 -8.70 5.07 22.36
CA ALA A 469 -9.17 4.40 21.17
C ALA A 469 -10.22 5.22 20.42
N GLY A 470 -11.22 5.77 21.12
CA GLY A 470 -12.27 6.58 20.51
C GLY A 470 -11.71 7.82 19.78
N ILE A 471 -10.84 8.58 20.45
CA ILE A 471 -10.23 9.76 19.85
C ILE A 471 -9.37 9.38 18.65
N MET A 472 -8.52 8.35 18.78
CA MET A 472 -7.66 7.90 17.69
C MET A 472 -8.47 7.47 16.47
N LEU A 473 -9.51 6.66 16.65
CA LEU A 473 -10.35 6.17 15.56
C LEU A 473 -11.09 7.32 14.86
N VAL A 474 -11.67 8.25 15.62
CA VAL A 474 -12.40 9.39 15.04
C VAL A 474 -11.47 10.30 14.26
N PHE A 475 -10.32 10.69 14.81
CA PHE A 475 -9.38 11.54 14.10
C PHE A 475 -8.70 10.81 12.93
N GLY A 476 -8.32 9.56 13.11
CA GLY A 476 -7.67 8.76 12.08
C GLY A 476 -8.56 8.53 10.87
N LEU A 477 -9.80 8.12 11.07
CA LEU A 477 -10.74 7.82 9.98
C LEU A 477 -11.44 9.07 9.44
N GLY A 478 -11.78 10.02 10.33
CA GLY A 478 -12.52 11.24 9.95
C GLY A 478 -11.68 12.24 9.17
N LEU A 479 -10.35 12.20 9.33
CA LEU A 479 -9.41 13.09 8.63
C LEU A 479 -8.64 12.34 7.53
N SER A 480 -9.32 11.54 6.74
CA SER A 480 -8.69 10.75 5.67
C SER A 480 -7.88 11.60 4.69
N SER A 481 -8.36 12.79 4.34
CA SER A 481 -7.67 13.78 3.48
C SER A 481 -6.57 14.57 4.19
N GLY A 482 -6.40 14.39 5.51
CA GLY A 482 -5.47 15.18 6.34
C GLY A 482 -6.01 16.57 6.70
N ILE A 483 -5.22 17.31 7.48
CA ILE A 483 -5.46 18.73 7.80
C ILE A 483 -4.35 19.56 7.22
N THR A 484 -4.71 20.60 6.48
CA THR A 484 -3.76 21.57 5.94
C THR A 484 -3.67 22.80 6.85
N VAL A 485 -2.47 23.07 7.35
CA VAL A 485 -2.15 24.26 8.15
C VAL A 485 -1.06 25.04 7.42
N GLY A 486 -1.43 26.14 6.80
CA GLY A 486 -0.52 26.88 5.92
C GLY A 486 -0.17 26.07 4.67
N SER A 487 1.12 25.84 4.45
CA SER A 487 1.66 25.01 3.34
C SER A 487 1.84 23.53 3.71
N VAL A 488 1.59 23.16 4.98
CA VAL A 488 1.85 21.82 5.50
C VAL A 488 0.54 21.06 5.65
N THR A 489 0.44 19.88 5.03
CA THR A 489 -0.68 18.95 5.22
C THR A 489 -0.21 17.76 6.03
N VAL A 490 -0.91 17.45 7.12
CA VAL A 490 -0.61 16.33 8.01
C VAL A 490 -1.71 15.28 7.85
N SER A 491 -1.33 14.02 7.61
CA SER A 491 -2.30 12.94 7.44
C SER A 491 -3.06 12.63 8.73
N GLY A 492 -4.32 12.20 8.62
CA GLY A 492 -5.14 11.81 9.77
C GLY A 492 -4.51 10.69 10.60
N THR A 493 -3.81 9.74 9.95
CA THR A 493 -3.06 8.69 10.64
C THR A 493 -1.94 9.25 11.52
N ALA A 494 -1.20 10.23 11.03
CA ALA A 494 -0.14 10.88 11.81
C ALA A 494 -0.72 11.63 13.01
N ILE A 495 -1.83 12.36 12.80
CA ILE A 495 -2.54 13.06 13.88
C ILE A 495 -3.02 12.06 14.94
N ALA A 496 -3.67 10.97 14.52
CA ALA A 496 -4.15 9.92 15.43
C ALA A 496 -2.99 9.29 16.24
N ALA A 497 -1.83 9.03 15.59
CA ALA A 497 -0.64 8.51 16.26
C ALA A 497 -0.16 9.45 17.38
N VAL A 498 0.03 10.71 17.03
CA VAL A 498 0.53 11.74 17.97
C VAL A 498 -0.45 11.91 19.12
N LEU A 499 -1.76 12.04 18.84
CA LEU A 499 -2.79 12.15 19.85
C LEU A 499 -2.82 10.93 20.77
N GLY A 500 -2.76 9.70 20.21
CA GLY A 500 -2.72 8.48 20.98
C GLY A 500 -1.54 8.41 21.94
N ILE A 501 -0.34 8.76 21.46
CA ILE A 501 0.87 8.82 22.28
C ILE A 501 0.74 9.87 23.39
N ILE A 502 0.33 11.10 23.06
CA ILE A 502 0.14 12.18 24.01
C ILE A 502 -0.88 11.80 25.08
N LEU A 503 -2.06 11.33 24.67
CA LEU A 503 -3.12 10.93 25.59
C LEU A 503 -2.67 9.79 26.50
N SER A 504 -1.91 8.83 25.97
CA SER A 504 -1.38 7.70 26.76
C SER A 504 -0.42 8.14 27.87
N LYS A 505 0.18 9.32 27.77
CA LYS A 505 1.10 9.90 28.78
C LYS A 505 0.41 10.85 29.74
N ILE A 506 -0.63 11.56 29.28
CA ILE A 506 -1.32 12.59 30.08
C ILE A 506 -2.45 11.96 30.90
N LEU A 507 -3.21 11.01 30.30
CA LEU A 507 -4.35 10.43 30.99
C LEU A 507 -3.91 9.51 32.15
N PRO A 508 -4.60 9.55 33.30
CA PRO A 508 -4.34 8.65 34.40
C PRO A 508 -4.76 7.23 34.01
N LYS A 509 -3.86 6.26 34.25
CA LYS A 509 -4.12 4.83 33.96
C LYS A 509 -5.22 4.19 34.82
N LYS A 510 -5.55 4.81 35.95
CA LYS A 510 -6.61 4.37 36.87
C LYS A 510 -7.66 5.46 36.96
N ASP A 511 -8.92 5.06 36.93
CA ASP A 511 -10.06 5.94 37.09
C ASP A 511 -10.13 6.54 38.52
N ALA A 512 -10.89 7.60 38.67
CA ALA A 512 -10.99 8.30 39.95
C ALA A 512 -11.49 7.38 41.07
N ASP A 513 -12.41 6.46 40.76
CA ASP A 513 -12.99 5.52 41.70
C ASP A 513 -11.99 4.41 42.08
N GLU A 514 -11.25 3.83 41.12
CA GLU A 514 -10.16 2.88 41.40
C GLU A 514 -9.07 3.50 42.30
N ARG A 515 -8.77 4.79 42.11
CA ARG A 515 -7.80 5.50 42.97
C ARG A 515 -8.32 5.72 44.36
N ARG A 516 -9.63 5.97 44.51
CA ARG A 516 -10.28 6.11 45.83
C ARG A 516 -10.33 4.78 46.57
N GLU A 517 -10.67 3.69 45.90
CA GLU A 517 -10.69 2.35 46.49
C GLU A 517 -9.29 1.89 46.93
N GLU A 518 -8.26 2.11 46.12
CA GLU A 518 -6.87 1.81 46.51
C GLU A 518 -6.42 2.66 47.71
N ALA A 519 -6.78 3.95 47.73
CA ALA A 519 -6.48 4.81 48.86
C ALA A 519 -7.17 4.35 50.13
N ALA A 520 -8.42 3.91 50.03
CA ALA A 520 -9.18 3.34 51.15
C ALA A 520 -8.59 2.00 51.63
N GLN A 521 -8.21 1.10 50.73
CA GLN A 521 -7.54 -0.17 51.04
C GLN A 521 -6.17 0.04 51.70
N LYS A 522 -5.37 0.99 51.23
CA LYS A 522 -4.08 1.33 51.86
C LYS A 522 -4.26 1.94 53.25
N ALA A 523 -5.30 2.74 53.45
CA ALA A 523 -5.62 3.31 54.75
C ALA A 523 -6.10 2.25 55.78
N THR A 524 -6.76 1.17 55.31
CA THR A 524 -7.18 0.04 56.14
C THR A 524 -6.05 -0.96 56.41
N ALA A 525 -5.11 -1.15 55.49
CA ALA A 525 -3.95 -2.05 55.65
C ALA A 525 -2.82 -1.46 56.50
N GLY A 526 -2.81 -0.14 56.72
CA GLY A 526 -1.84 0.59 57.57
C GLY A 526 -2.29 0.77 59.00
N LYS A 527 -3.46 0.22 59.38
CA LYS A 527 -3.95 0.07 60.77
C LYS A 527 -3.80 -1.38 61.20
#